data_433cf953b18646beb46e21052705965f
#
_entry.id   433cf953b18646beb46e21052705965f
#
_cell.length_a   1.000
_cell.length_b   1.000
_cell.length_c   1.000
_cell.angle_alpha   90.00
_cell.angle_beta   90.00
_cell.angle_gamma   90.00
#
_symmetry.space_group_name_H-M   'P 1'
#
loop_
_entity.id
_entity.type
_entity.pdbx_description
1 polymer ?
#
loop_
_entity_poly.entity_id
_entity_poly.type
_entity_poly.pdbx_seq_one_letter_code
_entity_poly.pdbx_strand_id
1 'polypeptide(L)'
;MGVLTAAPAPVDTARPAAADFLRVLAAGLVGAFHIWQQNWRAALPEHWLRAGCVGVDWLVLLSAFCLFLPWANASAQGKPLPAACPAEFYRRRAMRLLPAYYINLLFSLALAVYRRGWSRALVWDLAAHLTLTQQLFPQSYIGTQLNGVTWTLTVFALFYLVFPLLAPLCARRPLPVLAWLCIVQAVYTQWALPQYGSNAYALLFNQFPAFCGVLAVGMAAALIFAQLGRGAWTQRLAPRVGCTVLGVVALVWLDALLRAQAGAAEFQRFQLTNRMPLVLAAGAVLVCFGLGLTPPRPVRRALHGLAALSYSFYLWHQMLVVFIKYDLQLPAWQGTAPPNQLGNTAWMQCADRLYWAAAILVSVAMYFLAEKPFAGLQNKTAQKMHAGKAR
;
A
#
# COMPACT_ATOMS: atom_id res chain seq x y z
N MET A 1 -37.78 14.53 29.79
CA MET A 1 -37.31 14.51 28.40
C MET A 1 -36.16 13.53 28.32
N GLY A 2 -36.42 12.27 27.97
CA GLY A 2 -35.39 11.25 27.81
C GLY A 2 -34.75 11.39 26.46
N VAL A 3 -33.47 11.71 26.44
CA VAL A 3 -32.64 11.60 25.23
C VAL A 3 -32.53 10.12 24.91
N LEU A 4 -33.31 9.66 23.94
CA LEU A 4 -33.14 8.33 23.34
C LEU A 4 -31.79 8.34 22.64
N THR A 5 -30.76 7.87 23.35
CA THR A 5 -29.44 7.56 22.71
C THR A 5 -29.71 6.41 21.73
N ALA A 6 -29.75 6.73 20.45
CA ALA A 6 -29.87 5.73 19.40
C ALA A 6 -28.75 4.70 19.59
N ALA A 7 -29.10 3.41 19.61
CA ALA A 7 -28.15 2.33 19.73
C ALA A 7 -27.05 2.50 18.62
N PRO A 8 -25.77 2.32 18.96
CA PRO A 8 -24.71 2.48 17.97
C PRO A 8 -24.93 1.50 16.82
N ALA A 9 -24.71 1.99 15.58
CA ALA A 9 -24.84 1.17 14.39
C ALA A 9 -23.90 -0.04 14.45
N PRO A 10 -24.33 -1.23 13.94
CA PRO A 10 -23.49 -2.42 13.93
C PRO A 10 -22.19 -2.18 13.15
N VAL A 11 -21.12 -2.84 13.57
CA VAL A 11 -19.84 -2.80 12.86
C VAL A 11 -20.03 -3.38 11.46
N ASP A 12 -19.69 -2.59 10.44
CA ASP A 12 -19.74 -3.04 9.04
C ASP A 12 -18.57 -4.02 8.78
N THR A 13 -18.86 -5.31 8.81
CA THR A 13 -17.88 -6.37 8.59
C THR A 13 -17.48 -6.52 7.11
N ALA A 14 -18.12 -5.79 6.19
CA ALA A 14 -17.74 -5.84 4.77
C ALA A 14 -16.39 -5.17 4.51
N ARG A 15 -16.17 -3.95 5.02
CA ARG A 15 -14.89 -3.22 4.94
C ARG A 15 -14.90 -2.05 5.91
N PRO A 16 -14.09 -2.08 6.97
CA PRO A 16 -14.04 -1.00 7.93
C PRO A 16 -13.45 0.28 7.35
N ALA A 17 -13.95 1.45 7.78
CA ALA A 17 -13.42 2.76 7.38
C ALA A 17 -11.94 2.93 7.79
N ALA A 18 -11.51 2.23 8.84
CA ALA A 18 -10.11 2.18 9.27
C ALA A 18 -9.18 1.63 8.17
N ALA A 19 -9.65 0.70 7.33
CA ALA A 19 -8.85 0.21 6.19
C ALA A 19 -8.67 1.28 5.10
N ASP A 20 -9.70 2.09 4.86
CA ASP A 20 -9.59 3.22 3.93
C ASP A 20 -8.70 4.33 4.49
N PHE A 21 -8.84 4.65 5.78
CA PHE A 21 -7.98 5.61 6.48
C PHE A 21 -6.50 5.19 6.41
N LEU A 22 -6.19 3.94 6.80
CA LEU A 22 -4.81 3.45 6.80
C LEU A 22 -4.23 3.38 5.38
N ARG A 23 -5.07 3.14 4.36
CA ARG A 23 -4.64 3.18 2.95
C ARG A 23 -4.25 4.58 2.50
N VAL A 24 -5.06 5.59 2.85
CA VAL A 24 -4.77 7.00 2.56
C VAL A 24 -3.49 7.43 3.28
N LEU A 25 -3.36 7.07 4.55
CA LEU A 25 -2.16 7.36 5.35
C LEU A 25 -0.92 6.70 4.74
N ALA A 26 -0.98 5.42 4.40
CA ALA A 26 0.13 4.67 3.82
C ALA A 26 0.59 5.27 2.48
N ALA A 27 -0.34 5.55 1.56
CA ALA A 27 0.00 6.17 0.28
C ALA A 27 0.52 7.60 0.46
N GLY A 28 -0.08 8.37 1.37
CA GLY A 28 0.34 9.72 1.71
C GLY A 28 1.76 9.76 2.29
N LEU A 29 2.12 8.82 3.16
CA LEU A 29 3.46 8.72 3.74
C LEU A 29 4.52 8.35 2.69
N VAL A 30 4.22 7.42 1.78
CA VAL A 30 5.12 7.09 0.67
C VAL A 30 5.34 8.32 -0.21
N GLY A 31 4.27 9.05 -0.54
CA GLY A 31 4.37 10.29 -1.31
C GLY A 31 5.17 11.37 -0.57
N ALA A 32 4.89 11.57 0.73
CA ALA A 32 5.62 12.52 1.57
C ALA A 32 7.12 12.21 1.64
N PHE A 33 7.48 10.93 1.78
CA PHE A 33 8.87 10.47 1.76
C PHE A 33 9.58 10.83 0.44
N HIS A 34 8.97 10.52 -0.70
CA HIS A 34 9.59 10.78 -1.99
C HIS A 34 9.61 12.28 -2.35
N ILE A 35 8.59 13.05 -1.97
CA ILE A 35 8.58 14.51 -2.15
C ILE A 35 9.65 15.15 -1.25
N TRP A 36 9.75 14.72 0.01
CA TRP A 36 10.78 15.17 0.93
C TRP A 36 12.21 14.89 0.40
N GLN A 37 12.44 13.72 -0.18
CA GLN A 37 13.73 13.40 -0.82
C GLN A 37 14.10 14.40 -1.93
N GLN A 38 13.12 15.02 -2.58
CA GLN A 38 13.37 15.96 -3.66
C GLN A 38 13.51 17.41 -3.21
N ASN A 39 12.83 17.82 -2.14
CA ASN A 39 12.80 19.22 -1.70
C ASN A 39 13.46 19.48 -0.34
N TRP A 40 13.69 18.44 0.48
CA TRP A 40 14.23 18.46 1.84
C TRP A 40 13.39 19.25 2.86
N ARG A 41 12.14 19.57 2.54
CA ARG A 41 11.25 20.25 3.47
C ARG A 41 10.52 19.25 4.36
N ALA A 42 10.70 19.37 5.68
CA ALA A 42 9.94 18.61 6.67
C ALA A 42 8.59 19.30 6.95
N ALA A 43 7.54 18.96 6.20
CA ALA A 43 6.17 19.43 6.45
C ALA A 43 5.45 18.61 7.52
N LEU A 44 5.95 17.42 7.83
CA LEU A 44 5.53 16.50 8.89
C LEU A 44 6.69 16.26 9.87
N PRO A 45 6.45 15.67 11.04
CA PRO A 45 7.54 15.23 11.91
C PRO A 45 8.57 14.41 11.12
N GLU A 46 9.85 14.75 11.23
CA GLU A 46 10.90 14.22 10.36
C GLU A 46 10.97 12.69 10.40
N HIS A 47 10.71 12.07 11.54
CA HIS A 47 10.71 10.61 11.67
C HIS A 47 9.58 9.93 10.86
N TRP A 48 8.41 10.59 10.68
CA TRP A 48 7.36 10.09 9.80
C TRP A 48 7.78 10.21 8.32
N LEU A 49 8.43 11.30 7.94
CA LEU A 49 8.92 11.49 6.58
C LEU A 49 10.02 10.48 6.26
N ARG A 50 11.05 10.38 7.10
CA ARG A 50 12.18 9.45 6.88
C ARG A 50 11.75 7.99 6.85
N ALA A 51 10.79 7.61 7.70
CA ALA A 51 10.25 6.25 7.76
C ALA A 51 9.05 6.02 6.81
N GLY A 52 8.67 6.99 5.98
CA GLY A 52 7.48 6.92 5.13
C GLY A 52 7.46 5.76 4.13
N CYS A 53 8.63 5.21 3.78
CA CYS A 53 8.74 4.00 2.95
C CYS A 53 8.05 2.77 3.60
N VAL A 54 7.85 2.72 4.93
CA VAL A 54 7.06 1.69 5.64
C VAL A 54 5.60 1.68 5.17
N GLY A 55 5.10 2.78 4.61
CA GLY A 55 3.78 2.82 3.99
C GLY A 55 3.56 1.73 2.93
N VAL A 56 4.62 1.27 2.25
CA VAL A 56 4.54 0.12 1.33
C VAL A 56 4.18 -1.16 2.08
N ASP A 57 4.79 -1.42 3.23
CA ASP A 57 4.48 -2.59 4.07
C ASP A 57 2.99 -2.56 4.49
N TRP A 58 2.45 -1.38 4.81
CA TRP A 58 1.04 -1.21 5.15
C TRP A 58 0.11 -1.41 3.96
N LEU A 59 0.51 -0.99 2.75
CA LEU A 59 -0.27 -1.27 1.53
C LEU A 59 -0.35 -2.76 1.23
N VAL A 60 0.73 -3.51 1.46
CA VAL A 60 0.77 -4.98 1.33
C VAL A 60 -0.12 -5.63 2.38
N LEU A 61 -0.01 -5.23 3.66
CA LEU A 61 -0.88 -5.66 4.75
C LEU A 61 -2.36 -5.44 4.42
N LEU A 62 -2.71 -4.23 3.98
CA LEU A 62 -4.08 -3.88 3.61
C LEU A 62 -4.61 -4.66 2.41
N SER A 63 -3.73 -4.99 1.45
CA SER A 63 -4.10 -5.85 0.33
C SER A 63 -4.47 -7.25 0.82
N ALA A 64 -3.63 -7.84 1.68
CA ALA A 64 -3.91 -9.14 2.29
C ALA A 64 -5.19 -9.12 3.13
N PHE A 65 -5.38 -8.11 3.99
CA PHE A 65 -6.57 -7.92 4.78
C PHE A 65 -7.83 -7.85 3.92
N CYS A 66 -7.88 -6.93 2.97
CA CYS A 66 -9.08 -6.69 2.16
C CYS A 66 -9.43 -7.87 1.25
N LEU A 67 -8.43 -8.57 0.70
CA LEU A 67 -8.65 -9.73 -0.16
C LEU A 67 -9.12 -10.95 0.63
N PHE A 68 -8.60 -11.10 1.84
CA PHE A 68 -8.94 -12.26 2.66
C PHE A 68 -10.20 -12.04 3.51
N LEU A 69 -10.64 -10.80 3.73
CA LEU A 69 -11.79 -10.48 4.57
C LEU A 69 -13.09 -11.23 4.20
N PRO A 70 -13.47 -11.43 2.91
CA PRO A 70 -14.63 -12.25 2.56
C PRO A 70 -14.51 -13.71 3.04
N TRP A 71 -13.31 -14.29 2.98
CA TRP A 71 -13.02 -15.64 3.47
C TRP A 71 -13.08 -15.72 4.99
N ALA A 72 -12.51 -14.71 5.67
CA ALA A 72 -12.57 -14.58 7.12
C ALA A 72 -14.02 -14.44 7.62
N ASN A 73 -14.82 -13.62 6.94
CA ASN A 73 -16.24 -13.44 7.28
C ASN A 73 -17.05 -14.72 7.08
N ALA A 74 -16.83 -15.44 5.98
CA ALA A 74 -17.50 -16.71 5.73
C ALA A 74 -17.15 -17.76 6.81
N SER A 75 -15.84 -17.91 7.09
CA SER A 75 -15.34 -18.80 8.15
C SER A 75 -15.93 -18.44 9.51
N ALA A 76 -15.89 -17.17 9.89
CA ALA A 76 -16.44 -16.70 11.15
C ALA A 76 -17.96 -16.92 11.25
N GLN A 77 -18.70 -16.93 10.13
CA GLN A 77 -20.15 -17.13 10.08
C GLN A 77 -20.55 -18.60 9.92
N GLY A 78 -19.62 -19.55 9.85
CA GLY A 78 -19.90 -20.94 9.52
C GLY A 78 -20.57 -21.11 8.15
N LYS A 79 -20.41 -20.13 7.25
CA LYS A 79 -20.95 -20.18 5.89
C LYS A 79 -19.98 -20.90 4.94
N PRO A 80 -20.48 -21.42 3.81
CA PRO A 80 -19.61 -21.95 2.77
C PRO A 80 -18.55 -20.89 2.36
N LEU A 81 -17.30 -21.33 2.24
CA LEU A 81 -16.20 -20.45 1.80
C LEU A 81 -16.45 -19.96 0.37
N PRO A 82 -16.04 -18.75 0.04
CA PRO A 82 -16.13 -18.23 -1.33
C PRO A 82 -15.53 -19.22 -2.32
N ALA A 83 -16.16 -19.41 -3.48
CA ALA A 83 -15.62 -20.25 -4.51
C ALA A 83 -14.28 -19.67 -5.02
N ALA A 84 -13.23 -20.46 -4.97
CA ALA A 84 -11.96 -20.11 -5.58
C ALA A 84 -12.09 -20.26 -7.10
N CYS A 85 -12.37 -19.18 -7.81
CA CYS A 85 -12.30 -19.13 -9.26
C CYS A 85 -11.06 -18.30 -9.66
N PRO A 86 -9.88 -18.96 -9.88
CA PRO A 86 -8.63 -18.25 -10.15
C PRO A 86 -8.72 -17.34 -11.37
N ALA A 87 -9.32 -17.79 -12.46
CA ALA A 87 -9.43 -17.02 -13.69
C ALA A 87 -10.20 -15.70 -13.47
N GLU A 88 -11.33 -15.76 -12.76
CA GLU A 88 -12.11 -14.57 -12.45
C GLU A 88 -11.38 -13.65 -11.44
N PHE A 89 -10.67 -14.22 -10.49
CA PHE A 89 -9.83 -13.45 -9.55
C PHE A 89 -8.74 -12.70 -10.31
N TYR A 90 -7.96 -13.38 -11.17
CA TYR A 90 -6.89 -12.75 -11.94
C TYR A 90 -7.43 -11.68 -12.89
N ARG A 91 -8.52 -11.97 -13.60
CA ARG A 91 -9.17 -10.99 -14.48
C ARG A 91 -9.54 -9.72 -13.72
N ARG A 92 -10.17 -9.84 -12.53
CA ARG A 92 -10.53 -8.69 -11.70
C ARG A 92 -9.30 -7.90 -11.23
N ARG A 93 -8.21 -8.58 -10.86
CA ARG A 93 -6.96 -7.89 -10.45
C ARG A 93 -6.29 -7.20 -11.62
N ALA A 94 -6.19 -7.88 -12.76
CA ALA A 94 -5.63 -7.31 -13.98
C ALA A 94 -6.37 -6.05 -14.43
N MET A 95 -7.69 -6.12 -14.57
CA MET A 95 -8.53 -4.98 -14.97
C MET A 95 -8.45 -3.80 -14.00
N ARG A 96 -8.18 -4.04 -12.74
CA ARG A 96 -8.04 -2.98 -11.75
C ARG A 96 -6.67 -2.28 -11.79
N LEU A 97 -5.60 -3.02 -12.08
CA LEU A 97 -4.23 -2.51 -11.92
C LEU A 97 -3.57 -2.17 -13.25
N LEU A 98 -3.68 -3.07 -14.24
CA LEU A 98 -2.89 -2.97 -15.46
C LEU A 98 -3.20 -1.75 -16.33
N PRO A 99 -4.45 -1.29 -16.51
CA PRO A 99 -4.70 -0.14 -17.35
C PRO A 99 -3.97 1.12 -16.89
N ALA A 100 -4.10 1.49 -15.62
CA ALA A 100 -3.41 2.66 -15.07
C ALA A 100 -1.88 2.45 -15.05
N TYR A 101 -1.43 1.23 -14.75
CA TYR A 101 -0.01 0.89 -14.77
C TYR A 101 0.61 1.04 -16.16
N TYR A 102 0.00 0.48 -17.20
CA TYR A 102 0.58 0.55 -18.55
C TYR A 102 0.53 1.97 -19.14
N ILE A 103 -0.46 2.79 -18.77
CA ILE A 103 -0.45 4.22 -19.13
C ILE A 103 0.73 4.92 -18.45
N ASN A 104 0.97 4.66 -17.16
CA ASN A 104 2.11 5.19 -16.45
C ASN A 104 3.43 4.68 -17.04
N LEU A 105 3.52 3.41 -17.39
CA LEU A 105 4.70 2.80 -18.04
C LEU A 105 4.98 3.44 -19.40
N LEU A 106 3.95 3.69 -20.20
CA LEU A 106 4.10 4.36 -21.51
C LEU A 106 4.66 5.78 -21.35
N PHE A 107 4.16 6.53 -20.37
CA PHE A 107 4.68 7.86 -20.07
C PHE A 107 6.14 7.79 -19.58
N SER A 108 6.47 6.83 -18.70
CA SER A 108 7.84 6.59 -18.23
C SER A 108 8.78 6.26 -19.38
N LEU A 109 8.33 5.41 -20.30
CA LEU A 109 9.08 5.03 -21.48
C LEU A 109 9.35 6.23 -22.39
N ALA A 110 8.33 7.03 -22.69
CA ALA A 110 8.47 8.23 -23.50
C ALA A 110 9.49 9.20 -22.88
N LEU A 111 9.45 9.37 -21.55
CA LEU A 111 10.39 10.21 -20.82
C LEU A 111 11.82 9.64 -20.83
N ALA A 112 11.98 8.33 -20.67
CA ALA A 112 13.27 7.67 -20.73
C ALA A 112 13.91 7.80 -22.12
N VAL A 113 13.13 7.59 -23.19
CA VAL A 113 13.57 7.75 -24.57
C VAL A 113 13.94 9.22 -24.87
N TYR A 114 13.14 10.16 -24.40
CA TYR A 114 13.41 11.60 -24.54
C TYR A 114 14.75 11.99 -23.88
N ARG A 115 15.02 11.49 -22.67
CA ARG A 115 16.22 11.83 -21.91
C ARG A 115 17.50 11.18 -22.42
N ARG A 116 17.44 9.95 -22.90
CA ARG A 116 18.62 9.11 -23.15
C ARG A 116 18.62 8.37 -24.48
N GLY A 117 17.51 8.42 -25.23
CA GLY A 117 17.33 7.61 -26.44
C GLY A 117 17.11 6.13 -26.12
N TRP A 118 17.01 5.34 -27.18
CA TRP A 118 16.90 3.89 -27.09
C TRP A 118 18.23 3.25 -26.74
N SER A 119 18.20 2.27 -25.85
CA SER A 119 19.35 1.45 -25.48
C SER A 119 18.92 0.00 -25.20
N ARG A 120 19.86 -0.93 -25.31
CA ARG A 120 19.62 -2.34 -24.96
C ARG A 120 19.16 -2.49 -23.49
N ALA A 121 19.72 -1.69 -22.59
CA ALA A 121 19.33 -1.67 -21.19
C ALA A 121 17.87 -1.21 -21.01
N LEU A 122 17.42 -0.18 -21.73
CA LEU A 122 16.03 0.29 -21.69
C LEU A 122 15.05 -0.76 -22.24
N VAL A 123 15.42 -1.47 -23.33
CA VAL A 123 14.59 -2.55 -23.89
C VAL A 123 14.41 -3.69 -22.88
N TRP A 124 15.49 -4.08 -22.20
CA TRP A 124 15.45 -5.08 -21.15
C TRP A 124 14.59 -4.63 -19.95
N ASP A 125 14.79 -3.38 -19.51
CA ASP A 125 14.03 -2.78 -18.42
C ASP A 125 12.53 -2.74 -18.76
N LEU A 126 12.17 -2.33 -19.97
CA LEU A 126 10.81 -2.35 -20.48
C LEU A 126 10.21 -3.76 -20.48
N ALA A 127 10.95 -4.76 -20.96
CA ALA A 127 10.49 -6.15 -20.98
C ALA A 127 10.17 -6.67 -19.56
N ALA A 128 11.02 -6.35 -18.58
CA ALA A 128 10.81 -6.69 -17.19
C ALA A 128 9.57 -5.99 -16.61
N HIS A 129 9.34 -4.71 -16.94
CA HIS A 129 8.16 -3.97 -16.53
C HIS A 129 6.86 -4.48 -17.18
N LEU A 130 6.90 -4.83 -18.46
CA LEU A 130 5.74 -5.40 -19.16
C LEU A 130 5.27 -6.74 -18.54
N THR A 131 6.21 -7.52 -18.01
CA THR A 131 5.95 -8.82 -17.37
C THR A 131 5.76 -8.74 -15.85
N LEU A 132 5.82 -7.55 -15.25
CA LEU A 132 5.77 -7.34 -13.79
C LEU A 132 6.88 -8.09 -13.02
N THR A 133 8.05 -8.26 -13.63
CA THR A 133 9.23 -8.95 -13.05
C THR A 133 10.38 -8.00 -12.75
N GLN A 134 10.16 -6.69 -12.87
CA GLN A 134 11.21 -5.67 -12.76
C GLN A 134 12.00 -5.71 -11.44
N GLN A 135 11.39 -6.17 -10.35
CA GLN A 135 12.07 -6.27 -9.06
C GLN A 135 13.01 -7.49 -8.97
N LEU A 136 12.86 -8.48 -9.83
CA LEU A 136 13.64 -9.72 -9.74
C LEU A 136 15.08 -9.56 -10.28
N PHE A 137 15.37 -8.48 -11.03
CA PHE A 137 16.63 -8.27 -11.69
C PHE A 137 17.27 -6.93 -11.30
N PRO A 138 18.59 -6.89 -11.00
CA PRO A 138 19.27 -5.64 -10.64
C PRO A 138 19.12 -4.55 -11.70
N GLN A 139 19.14 -4.91 -12.98
CA GLN A 139 19.08 -3.98 -14.11
C GLN A 139 17.76 -3.23 -14.20
N SER A 140 16.64 -3.87 -13.84
CA SER A 140 15.30 -3.29 -13.92
C SER A 140 14.75 -2.83 -12.57
N TYR A 141 15.44 -3.12 -11.46
CA TYR A 141 15.08 -2.64 -10.14
C TYR A 141 16.00 -1.50 -9.67
N ILE A 142 17.31 -1.78 -9.54
CA ILE A 142 18.28 -0.80 -9.05
C ILE A 142 18.67 0.17 -10.17
N GLY A 143 18.89 -0.36 -11.38
CA GLY A 143 19.29 0.39 -12.56
C GLY A 143 18.15 0.84 -13.46
N THR A 144 16.90 0.80 -12.97
CA THR A 144 15.73 1.16 -13.80
C THR A 144 15.83 2.57 -14.36
N GLN A 145 15.49 2.72 -15.63
CA GLN A 145 15.35 4.00 -16.33
C GLN A 145 13.88 4.46 -16.37
N LEU A 146 12.97 3.60 -15.91
CA LEU A 146 11.53 3.81 -15.88
C LEU A 146 11.07 4.28 -14.49
N ASN A 147 9.83 4.02 -14.12
CA ASN A 147 9.30 4.46 -12.84
C ASN A 147 9.72 3.53 -11.69
N GLY A 148 10.67 3.97 -10.86
CA GLY A 148 11.24 3.17 -9.79
C GLY A 148 10.24 2.66 -8.74
N VAL A 149 9.13 3.39 -8.43
CA VAL A 149 8.16 2.95 -7.41
C VAL A 149 7.37 1.70 -7.83
N THR A 150 7.36 1.36 -9.11
CA THR A 150 6.57 0.24 -9.64
C THR A 150 7.13 -1.14 -9.30
N TRP A 151 8.29 -1.22 -8.64
CA TRP A 151 8.83 -2.48 -8.12
C TRP A 151 7.82 -3.25 -7.25
N THR A 152 6.99 -2.53 -6.50
CA THR A 152 5.98 -3.12 -5.63
C THR A 152 4.94 -3.93 -6.37
N LEU A 153 4.71 -3.64 -7.66
CA LEU A 153 3.76 -4.40 -8.48
C LEU A 153 4.24 -5.83 -8.71
N THR A 154 5.55 -6.10 -8.72
CA THR A 154 6.09 -7.46 -8.72
C THR A 154 5.67 -8.20 -7.44
N VAL A 155 5.79 -7.56 -6.27
CA VAL A 155 5.37 -8.15 -4.99
C VAL A 155 3.86 -8.45 -5.00
N PHE A 156 3.04 -7.51 -5.48
CA PHE A 156 1.59 -7.72 -5.59
C PHE A 156 1.24 -8.80 -6.62
N ALA A 157 1.92 -8.87 -7.76
CA ALA A 157 1.70 -9.90 -8.77
C ALA A 157 1.99 -11.29 -8.21
N LEU A 158 3.12 -11.47 -7.51
CA LEU A 158 3.47 -12.73 -6.86
C LEU A 158 2.47 -13.10 -5.74
N PHE A 159 2.03 -12.11 -4.94
CA PHE A 159 0.98 -12.34 -3.96
C PHE A 159 -0.32 -12.80 -4.62
N TYR A 160 -0.77 -12.11 -5.67
CA TYR A 160 -2.00 -12.50 -6.37
C TYR A 160 -1.88 -13.88 -7.02
N LEU A 161 -0.70 -14.23 -7.52
CA LEU A 161 -0.46 -15.56 -8.10
C LEU A 161 -0.73 -16.68 -7.08
N VAL A 162 -0.29 -16.53 -5.84
CA VAL A 162 -0.45 -17.54 -4.79
C VAL A 162 -1.77 -17.41 -4.02
N PHE A 163 -2.46 -16.28 -4.07
CA PHE A 163 -3.63 -15.98 -3.24
C PHE A 163 -4.80 -16.97 -3.42
N PRO A 164 -5.18 -17.42 -4.64
CA PRO A 164 -6.30 -18.36 -4.80
C PRO A 164 -6.06 -19.72 -4.12
N LEU A 165 -4.79 -20.12 -3.94
CA LEU A 165 -4.41 -21.30 -3.17
C LEU A 165 -4.31 -20.97 -1.67
N LEU A 166 -3.73 -19.84 -1.34
CA LEU A 166 -3.45 -19.42 0.03
C LEU A 166 -4.74 -19.14 0.83
N ALA A 167 -5.72 -18.47 0.22
CA ALA A 167 -6.93 -18.06 0.91
C ALA A 167 -7.79 -19.22 1.44
N PRO A 168 -8.14 -20.26 0.64
CA PRO A 168 -8.89 -21.40 1.16
C PRO A 168 -8.11 -22.21 2.19
N LEU A 169 -6.79 -22.34 2.04
CA LEU A 169 -5.93 -23.02 3.01
C LEU A 169 -5.93 -22.28 4.36
N CYS A 170 -5.74 -20.96 4.33
CA CYS A 170 -5.74 -20.14 5.53
C CYS A 170 -7.13 -20.10 6.20
N ALA A 171 -8.23 -20.07 5.44
CA ALA A 171 -9.56 -20.10 6.02
C ALA A 171 -9.87 -21.42 6.73
N ARG A 172 -9.31 -22.55 6.26
CA ARG A 172 -9.50 -23.88 6.87
C ARG A 172 -8.51 -24.18 7.99
N ARG A 173 -7.26 -23.75 7.84
CA ARG A 173 -6.15 -24.01 8.78
C ARG A 173 -5.33 -22.75 9.01
N PRO A 174 -5.88 -21.75 9.75
CA PRO A 174 -5.22 -20.43 9.85
C PRO A 174 -3.85 -20.51 10.51
N LEU A 175 -3.72 -21.18 11.65
CA LEU A 175 -2.48 -21.17 12.42
C LEU A 175 -1.27 -21.69 11.65
N PRO A 176 -1.31 -22.90 11.03
CA PRO A 176 -0.14 -23.39 10.31
C PRO A 176 0.21 -22.54 9.08
N VAL A 177 -0.79 -21.98 8.36
CA VAL A 177 -0.53 -21.13 7.19
C VAL A 177 0.11 -19.82 7.58
N LEU A 178 -0.42 -19.15 8.61
CA LEU A 178 0.13 -17.90 9.11
C LEU A 178 1.53 -18.09 9.70
N ALA A 179 1.75 -19.17 10.48
CA ALA A 179 3.06 -19.52 11.01
C ALA A 179 4.08 -19.77 9.89
N TRP A 180 3.68 -20.54 8.86
CA TRP A 180 4.56 -20.81 7.71
C TRP A 180 4.98 -19.52 6.98
N LEU A 181 4.05 -18.59 6.73
CA LEU A 181 4.37 -17.31 6.12
C LEU A 181 5.34 -16.48 6.99
N CYS A 182 5.15 -16.49 8.31
CA CYS A 182 6.07 -15.82 9.24
C CYS A 182 7.46 -16.47 9.23
N ILE A 183 7.53 -17.82 9.21
CA ILE A 183 8.79 -18.57 9.12
C ILE A 183 9.52 -18.25 7.81
N VAL A 184 8.81 -18.23 6.67
CA VAL A 184 9.41 -17.86 5.37
C VAL A 184 10.05 -16.48 5.46
N GLN A 185 9.34 -15.48 5.99
CA GLN A 185 9.93 -14.14 6.17
C GLN A 185 11.11 -14.15 7.11
N ALA A 186 11.02 -14.82 8.26
CA ALA A 186 12.10 -14.86 9.24
C ALA A 186 13.37 -15.51 8.67
N VAL A 187 13.24 -16.67 8.03
CA VAL A 187 14.35 -17.37 7.36
C VAL A 187 14.96 -16.50 6.27
N TYR A 188 14.12 -15.91 5.43
CA TYR A 188 14.59 -14.99 4.38
C TYR A 188 15.33 -13.79 4.96
N THR A 189 14.82 -13.18 6.02
CA THR A 189 15.45 -12.04 6.69
C THR A 189 16.84 -12.43 7.22
N GLN A 190 16.96 -13.56 7.90
CA GLN A 190 18.25 -14.03 8.42
C GLN A 190 19.24 -14.33 7.29
N TRP A 191 18.78 -14.85 6.16
CA TRP A 191 19.61 -15.11 4.99
C TRP A 191 20.04 -13.82 4.29
N ALA A 192 19.18 -12.79 4.22
CA ALA A 192 19.46 -11.53 3.53
C ALA A 192 20.34 -10.57 4.35
N LEU A 193 20.26 -10.60 5.67
CA LEU A 193 20.98 -9.66 6.56
C LEU A 193 22.52 -9.67 6.39
N PRO A 194 23.21 -10.81 6.24
CA PRO A 194 24.65 -10.83 5.99
C PRO A 194 25.09 -10.15 4.69
N GLN A 195 24.15 -9.94 3.75
CA GLN A 195 24.41 -9.25 2.48
C GLN A 195 24.38 -7.72 2.62
N TYR A 196 24.10 -7.21 3.83
CA TYR A 196 24.08 -5.77 4.10
C TYR A 196 25.44 -5.13 3.78
N GLY A 197 25.38 -3.98 3.06
CA GLY A 197 26.58 -3.31 2.56
C GLY A 197 27.06 -3.78 1.18
N SER A 198 26.53 -4.89 0.66
CA SER A 198 26.78 -5.33 -0.71
C SER A 198 25.76 -4.71 -1.70
N ASN A 199 26.13 -4.63 -2.98
CA ASN A 199 25.18 -4.21 -4.04
C ASN A 199 23.97 -5.16 -4.17
N ALA A 200 24.12 -6.42 -3.76
CA ALA A 200 23.04 -7.41 -3.76
C ALA A 200 21.97 -7.09 -2.72
N TYR A 201 22.31 -6.48 -1.58
CA TYR A 201 21.36 -6.18 -0.52
C TYR A 201 20.20 -5.30 -0.99
N ALA A 202 20.46 -4.27 -1.79
CA ALA A 202 19.42 -3.40 -2.32
C ALA A 202 18.37 -4.18 -3.12
N LEU A 203 18.78 -5.21 -3.87
CA LEU A 203 17.86 -6.12 -4.56
C LEU A 203 17.09 -7.00 -3.57
N LEU A 204 17.75 -7.55 -2.56
CA LEU A 204 17.18 -8.54 -1.65
C LEU A 204 16.20 -7.94 -0.64
N PHE A 205 16.42 -6.71 -0.23
CA PHE A 205 15.65 -6.03 0.81
C PHE A 205 14.13 -6.08 0.61
N ASN A 206 13.66 -5.98 -0.63
CA ASN A 206 12.25 -5.88 -0.98
C ASN A 206 11.71 -7.07 -1.78
N GLN A 207 12.39 -8.21 -1.81
CA GLN A 207 11.88 -9.41 -2.48
C GLN A 207 10.62 -9.97 -1.81
N PHE A 208 9.79 -10.66 -2.57
CA PHE A 208 8.51 -11.20 -2.11
C PHE A 208 8.57 -11.98 -0.78
N PRO A 209 9.57 -12.85 -0.52
CA PRO A 209 9.66 -13.56 0.75
C PRO A 209 9.79 -12.64 1.96
N ALA A 210 10.38 -11.45 1.79
CA ALA A 210 10.49 -10.45 2.86
C ALA A 210 9.13 -9.85 3.26
N PHE A 211 8.06 -10.11 2.52
CA PHE A 211 6.69 -9.65 2.80
C PHE A 211 5.74 -10.77 3.24
N CYS A 212 6.18 -12.01 3.30
CA CYS A 212 5.30 -13.13 3.66
C CYS A 212 4.66 -12.96 5.05
N GLY A 213 5.41 -12.53 6.05
CA GLY A 213 4.88 -12.22 7.39
C GLY A 213 3.94 -11.01 7.38
N VAL A 214 4.20 -10.02 6.50
CA VAL A 214 3.27 -8.88 6.31
C VAL A 214 1.92 -9.36 5.81
N LEU A 215 1.91 -10.29 4.85
CA LEU A 215 0.70 -10.95 4.36
C LEU A 215 0.00 -11.73 5.47
N ALA A 216 0.77 -12.46 6.30
CA ALA A 216 0.25 -13.20 7.44
C ALA A 216 -0.46 -12.27 8.43
N VAL A 217 0.15 -11.13 8.80
CA VAL A 217 -0.46 -10.14 9.69
C VAL A 217 -1.75 -9.57 9.09
N GLY A 218 -1.77 -9.25 7.78
CA GLY A 218 -2.97 -8.78 7.10
C GLY A 218 -4.11 -9.79 7.12
N MET A 219 -3.81 -11.08 6.85
CA MET A 219 -4.80 -12.16 6.90
C MET A 219 -5.26 -12.45 8.35
N ALA A 220 -4.34 -12.44 9.32
CA ALA A 220 -4.67 -12.58 10.75
C ALA A 220 -5.57 -11.43 11.24
N ALA A 221 -5.26 -10.19 10.85
CA ALA A 221 -6.09 -9.03 11.16
C ALA A 221 -7.52 -9.18 10.60
N ALA A 222 -7.67 -9.75 9.39
CA ALA A 222 -8.99 -10.03 8.81
C ALA A 222 -9.76 -11.10 9.61
N LEU A 223 -9.10 -12.17 10.06
CA LEU A 223 -9.71 -13.20 10.92
C LEU A 223 -10.16 -12.61 12.25
N ILE A 224 -9.27 -11.88 12.94
CA ILE A 224 -9.57 -11.26 14.23
C ILE A 224 -10.74 -10.27 14.08
N PHE A 225 -10.68 -9.40 13.07
CA PHE A 225 -11.74 -8.44 12.80
C PHE A 225 -13.08 -9.10 12.50
N ALA A 226 -13.11 -10.15 11.65
CA ALA A 226 -14.32 -10.88 11.29
C ALA A 226 -14.93 -11.61 12.50
N GLN A 227 -14.08 -12.25 13.33
CA GLN A 227 -14.52 -13.00 14.50
C GLN A 227 -15.04 -12.08 15.61
N LEU A 228 -14.30 -11.03 15.95
CA LEU A 228 -14.66 -10.10 17.00
C LEU A 228 -15.82 -9.19 16.58
N GLY A 229 -15.86 -8.74 15.33
CA GLY A 229 -16.90 -7.82 14.83
C GLY A 229 -18.33 -8.38 14.87
N ARG A 230 -18.49 -9.70 15.00
CA ARG A 230 -19.79 -10.38 15.13
C ARG A 230 -20.40 -10.35 16.54
N GLY A 231 -19.58 -10.13 17.54
CA GLY A 231 -20.04 -10.18 18.94
C GLY A 231 -21.03 -9.06 19.26
N ALA A 232 -22.10 -9.40 20.00
CA ALA A 232 -23.07 -8.41 20.48
C ALA A 232 -22.40 -7.29 21.32
N TRP A 233 -21.20 -7.55 21.87
CA TRP A 233 -20.41 -6.58 22.60
C TRP A 233 -20.03 -5.35 21.76
N THR A 234 -19.90 -5.49 20.42
CA THR A 234 -19.58 -4.38 19.50
C THR A 234 -20.71 -3.34 19.42
N GLN A 235 -21.90 -3.68 19.92
CA GLN A 235 -23.03 -2.76 20.04
C GLN A 235 -22.94 -1.89 21.32
N ARG A 236 -22.08 -2.27 22.27
CA ARG A 236 -21.94 -1.57 23.56
C ARG A 236 -20.87 -0.49 23.47
N LEU A 237 -21.09 0.66 24.10
CA LEU A 237 -20.17 1.80 24.06
C LEU A 237 -18.83 1.48 24.72
N ALA A 238 -18.84 0.89 25.93
CA ALA A 238 -17.60 0.65 26.69
C ALA A 238 -16.56 -0.22 25.97
N PRO A 239 -16.91 -1.39 25.39
CA PRO A 239 -15.96 -2.17 24.61
C PRO A 239 -15.43 -1.44 23.36
N ARG A 240 -16.28 -0.63 22.71
CA ARG A 240 -15.85 0.17 21.55
C ARG A 240 -14.84 1.25 21.94
N VAL A 241 -15.09 1.93 23.07
CA VAL A 241 -14.12 2.87 23.65
C VAL A 241 -12.83 2.13 23.99
N GLY A 242 -12.91 0.95 24.61
CA GLY A 242 -11.74 0.10 24.87
C GLY A 242 -10.95 -0.23 23.61
N CYS A 243 -11.60 -0.65 22.53
CA CYS A 243 -10.95 -0.87 21.24
C CYS A 243 -10.31 0.41 20.70
N THR A 244 -10.98 1.56 20.81
CA THR A 244 -10.42 2.84 20.35
C THR A 244 -9.16 3.21 21.13
N VAL A 245 -9.18 3.05 22.47
CA VAL A 245 -8.01 3.28 23.33
C VAL A 245 -6.86 2.36 22.94
N LEU A 246 -7.13 1.05 22.74
CA LEU A 246 -6.10 0.11 22.26
C LEU A 246 -5.55 0.50 20.88
N GLY A 247 -6.40 1.04 19.99
CA GLY A 247 -5.98 1.58 18.71
C GLY A 247 -5.04 2.78 18.84
N VAL A 248 -5.32 3.67 19.81
CA VAL A 248 -4.42 4.81 20.14
C VAL A 248 -3.10 4.29 20.72
N VAL A 249 -3.13 3.32 21.63
CA VAL A 249 -1.90 2.71 22.17
C VAL A 249 -1.07 2.07 21.05
N ALA A 250 -1.71 1.36 20.13
CA ALA A 250 -1.03 0.79 18.96
C ALA A 250 -0.43 1.88 18.04
N LEU A 251 -1.11 3.02 17.88
CA LEU A 251 -0.59 4.15 17.11
C LEU A 251 0.62 4.80 17.79
N VAL A 252 0.59 4.95 19.13
CA VAL A 252 1.74 5.44 19.91
C VAL A 252 2.92 4.48 19.78
N TRP A 253 2.67 3.17 19.87
CA TRP A 253 3.71 2.18 19.66
C TRP A 253 4.28 2.26 18.23
N LEU A 254 3.43 2.40 17.23
CA LEU A 254 3.84 2.60 15.85
C LEU A 254 4.72 3.85 15.69
N ASP A 255 4.33 4.98 16.28
CA ASP A 255 5.13 6.22 16.27
C ASP A 255 6.51 6.01 16.91
N ALA A 256 6.58 5.29 18.03
CA ALA A 256 7.85 4.95 18.68
C ALA A 256 8.76 4.10 17.78
N LEU A 257 8.19 3.12 17.05
CA LEU A 257 8.93 2.30 16.09
C LEU A 257 9.43 3.12 14.90
N LEU A 258 8.62 4.07 14.39
CA LEU A 258 9.03 4.97 13.30
C LEU A 258 10.16 5.92 13.76
N ARG A 259 10.13 6.40 15.00
CA ARG A 259 11.24 7.18 15.60
C ARG A 259 12.52 6.35 15.68
N ALA A 260 12.42 5.12 16.16
CA ALA A 260 13.55 4.21 16.24
C ALA A 260 14.15 3.93 14.85
N GLN A 261 13.31 3.69 13.84
CA GLN A 261 13.76 3.50 12.46
C GLN A 261 14.44 4.76 11.90
N ALA A 262 13.84 5.93 12.08
CA ALA A 262 14.40 7.19 11.57
C ALA A 262 15.74 7.54 12.22
N GLY A 263 15.96 7.16 13.47
CA GLY A 263 17.22 7.34 14.21
C GLY A 263 18.27 6.25 13.97
N ALA A 264 17.92 5.16 13.29
CA ALA A 264 18.85 4.07 13.04
C ALA A 264 19.95 4.47 12.06
N ALA A 265 21.21 4.16 12.36
CA ALA A 265 22.34 4.39 11.46
C ALA A 265 22.18 3.60 10.15
N GLU A 266 21.69 2.37 10.25
CA GLU A 266 21.44 1.45 9.13
C GLU A 266 19.93 1.31 8.88
N PHE A 267 19.32 2.34 8.31
CA PHE A 267 17.88 2.49 8.14
C PHE A 267 17.19 1.29 7.45
N GLN A 268 17.74 0.81 6.33
CA GLN A 268 17.16 -0.32 5.59
C GLN A 268 17.29 -1.64 6.36
N ARG A 269 18.42 -1.84 7.03
CA ARG A 269 18.63 -3.00 7.90
C ARG A 269 17.63 -2.99 9.05
N PHE A 270 17.42 -1.84 9.70
CA PHE A 270 16.42 -1.69 10.75
C PHE A 270 15.02 -2.04 10.24
N GLN A 271 14.63 -1.53 9.07
CA GLN A 271 13.31 -1.85 8.48
C GLN A 271 13.15 -3.36 8.21
N LEU A 272 14.16 -4.01 7.64
CA LEU A 272 14.08 -5.45 7.36
C LEU A 272 13.94 -6.28 8.64
N THR A 273 14.73 -5.97 9.68
CA THR A 273 14.68 -6.69 10.96
C THR A 273 13.42 -6.39 11.77
N ASN A 274 12.90 -5.17 11.69
CA ASN A 274 11.75 -4.71 12.47
C ASN A 274 10.44 -4.63 11.64
N ARG A 275 10.41 -5.20 10.44
CA ARG A 275 9.21 -5.23 9.60
C ARG A 275 8.01 -5.85 10.32
N MET A 276 8.22 -6.94 11.07
CA MET A 276 7.14 -7.59 11.83
C MET A 276 6.55 -6.68 12.93
N PRO A 277 7.30 -6.10 13.89
CA PRO A 277 6.73 -5.16 14.85
C PRO A 277 6.01 -3.97 14.19
N LEU A 278 6.58 -3.39 13.12
CA LEU A 278 5.97 -2.28 12.39
C LEU A 278 4.59 -2.64 11.79
N VAL A 279 4.48 -3.82 11.17
CA VAL A 279 3.21 -4.26 10.58
C VAL A 279 2.23 -4.79 11.62
N LEU A 280 2.70 -5.36 12.73
CA LEU A 280 1.84 -5.74 13.86
C LEU A 280 1.18 -4.52 14.48
N ALA A 281 1.94 -3.45 14.70
CA ALA A 281 1.38 -2.18 15.20
C ALA A 281 0.34 -1.61 14.23
N ALA A 282 0.62 -1.59 12.92
CA ALA A 282 -0.34 -1.14 11.90
C ALA A 282 -1.58 -2.04 11.82
N GLY A 283 -1.41 -3.36 11.93
CA GLY A 283 -2.51 -4.33 11.98
C GLY A 283 -3.39 -4.15 13.22
N ALA A 284 -2.78 -3.86 14.38
CA ALA A 284 -3.51 -3.55 15.60
C ALA A 284 -4.32 -2.25 15.46
N VAL A 285 -3.71 -1.19 14.89
CA VAL A 285 -4.43 0.07 14.56
C VAL A 285 -5.64 -0.22 13.67
N LEU A 286 -5.45 -1.03 12.61
CA LEU A 286 -6.51 -1.40 11.67
C LEU A 286 -7.68 -2.12 12.36
N VAL A 287 -7.38 -3.15 13.15
CA VAL A 287 -8.41 -3.96 13.82
C VAL A 287 -9.10 -3.16 14.92
N CYS A 288 -8.33 -2.50 15.78
CA CYS A 288 -8.87 -1.79 16.93
C CYS A 288 -9.73 -0.59 16.49
N PHE A 289 -9.28 0.24 15.56
CA PHE A 289 -10.10 1.32 15.02
C PHE A 289 -11.26 0.80 14.17
N GLY A 290 -11.08 -0.32 13.46
CA GLY A 290 -12.15 -0.97 12.71
C GLY A 290 -13.31 -1.44 13.60
N LEU A 291 -13.02 -1.91 14.80
CA LEU A 291 -14.00 -2.35 15.80
C LEU A 291 -14.53 -1.19 16.66
N GLY A 292 -13.66 -0.23 17.01
CA GLY A 292 -13.99 0.88 17.92
C GLY A 292 -14.72 2.03 17.24
N LEU A 293 -14.31 2.41 16.03
CA LEU A 293 -14.79 3.62 15.36
C LEU A 293 -15.84 3.31 14.28
N THR A 294 -16.94 4.04 14.33
CA THR A 294 -17.94 4.06 13.24
C THR A 294 -18.14 5.50 12.77
N PRO A 295 -17.28 5.99 11.87
CA PRO A 295 -17.37 7.36 11.38
C PRO A 295 -18.73 7.62 10.72
N PRO A 296 -19.25 8.88 10.80
CA PRO A 296 -20.47 9.28 10.11
C PRO A 296 -20.34 9.05 8.59
N ARG A 297 -21.49 8.86 7.94
CA ARG A 297 -21.55 8.57 6.49
C ARG A 297 -20.74 9.53 5.60
N PRO A 298 -20.76 10.87 5.83
CA PRO A 298 -19.94 11.79 5.01
C PRO A 298 -18.45 11.51 5.12
N VAL A 299 -17.93 11.30 6.35
CA VAL A 299 -16.51 11.00 6.60
C VAL A 299 -16.13 9.67 5.94
N ARG A 300 -16.98 8.64 6.07
CA ARG A 300 -16.74 7.34 5.42
C ARG A 300 -16.69 7.46 3.89
N ARG A 301 -17.59 8.26 3.28
CA ARG A 301 -17.58 8.52 1.84
C ARG A 301 -16.32 9.25 1.40
N ALA A 302 -15.90 10.27 2.15
CA ALA A 302 -14.67 11.02 1.86
C ALA A 302 -13.44 10.11 1.94
N LEU A 303 -13.28 9.31 3.02
CA LEU A 303 -12.20 8.34 3.16
C LEU A 303 -12.18 7.32 2.03
N HIS A 304 -13.35 6.80 1.65
CA HIS A 304 -13.46 5.85 0.54
C HIS A 304 -13.04 6.48 -0.80
N GLY A 305 -13.44 7.73 -1.05
CA GLY A 305 -13.03 8.49 -2.24
C GLY A 305 -11.51 8.71 -2.29
N LEU A 306 -10.91 9.13 -1.18
CA LEU A 306 -9.47 9.32 -1.07
C LEU A 306 -8.71 7.99 -1.22
N ALA A 307 -9.21 6.91 -0.59
CA ALA A 307 -8.61 5.59 -0.73
C ALA A 307 -8.70 5.03 -2.16
N ALA A 308 -9.71 5.44 -2.93
CA ALA A 308 -9.81 5.08 -4.34
C ALA A 308 -8.72 5.74 -5.20
N LEU A 309 -8.29 6.96 -4.84
CA LEU A 309 -7.23 7.69 -5.54
C LEU A 309 -5.82 7.18 -5.21
N SER A 310 -5.66 6.39 -4.14
CA SER A 310 -4.35 6.01 -3.61
C SER A 310 -3.46 5.27 -4.60
N TYR A 311 -4.03 4.48 -5.51
CA TYR A 311 -3.25 3.75 -6.50
C TYR A 311 -2.71 4.67 -7.61
N SER A 312 -3.54 5.54 -8.19
CA SER A 312 -3.07 6.57 -9.11
C SER A 312 -2.02 7.46 -8.45
N PHE A 313 -2.25 7.91 -7.21
CA PHE A 313 -1.27 8.70 -6.48
C PHE A 313 0.06 7.95 -6.32
N TYR A 314 0.01 6.66 -5.96
CA TYR A 314 1.20 5.82 -5.83
C TYR A 314 1.98 5.70 -7.14
N LEU A 315 1.31 5.57 -8.27
CA LEU A 315 1.98 5.44 -9.57
C LEU A 315 2.65 6.74 -10.04
N TRP A 316 2.05 7.90 -9.76
CA TRP A 316 2.46 9.14 -10.38
C TRP A 316 3.34 10.04 -9.52
N HIS A 317 3.25 9.97 -8.18
CA HIS A 317 3.87 10.96 -7.29
C HIS A 317 5.38 11.15 -7.50
N GLN A 318 6.17 10.07 -7.49
CA GLN A 318 7.64 10.18 -7.55
C GLN A 318 8.12 10.59 -8.94
N MET A 319 7.66 9.89 -9.97
CA MET A 319 8.07 10.15 -11.34
C MET A 319 7.74 11.59 -11.76
N LEU A 320 6.54 12.07 -11.41
CA LEU A 320 6.10 13.42 -11.73
C LEU A 320 6.95 14.46 -11.02
N VAL A 321 7.26 14.27 -9.75
CA VAL A 321 8.07 15.21 -8.97
C VAL A 321 9.50 15.27 -9.51
N VAL A 322 10.08 14.13 -9.86
CA VAL A 322 11.40 14.08 -10.50
C VAL A 322 11.38 14.80 -11.86
N PHE A 323 10.34 14.58 -12.67
CA PHE A 323 10.16 15.27 -13.95
C PHE A 323 10.03 16.79 -13.78
N ILE A 324 9.18 17.26 -12.86
CA ILE A 324 8.99 18.69 -12.58
C ILE A 324 10.31 19.33 -12.12
N LYS A 325 11.04 18.64 -11.24
CA LYS A 325 12.29 19.17 -10.69
C LYS A 325 13.40 19.26 -11.71
N TYR A 326 13.70 18.17 -12.41
CA TYR A 326 14.94 18.03 -13.20
C TYR A 326 14.76 18.31 -14.69
N ASP A 327 13.59 18.02 -15.26
CA ASP A 327 13.35 18.27 -16.69
C ASP A 327 12.71 19.65 -16.92
N LEU A 328 11.72 20.03 -16.09
CA LEU A 328 11.09 21.34 -16.19
C LEU A 328 11.81 22.41 -15.37
N GLN A 329 12.69 22.02 -14.46
CA GLN A 329 13.39 22.91 -13.52
C GLN A 329 12.45 23.84 -12.75
N LEU A 330 11.37 23.29 -12.23
CA LEU A 330 10.35 24.07 -11.48
C LEU A 330 10.34 23.68 -9.98
N PRO A 331 10.30 24.68 -9.06
CA PRO A 331 10.45 26.13 -9.33
C PRO A 331 11.83 26.45 -9.90
N ALA A 332 11.89 27.44 -10.78
CA ALA A 332 13.12 27.77 -11.51
C ALA A 332 14.30 28.06 -10.58
N TRP A 333 15.50 27.64 -10.99
CA TRP A 333 16.76 28.00 -10.33
C TRP A 333 17.87 28.20 -11.35
N GLN A 334 18.95 28.84 -10.87
CA GLN A 334 20.18 29.04 -11.65
C GLN A 334 21.32 28.22 -11.04
N GLY A 335 22.27 27.79 -11.87
CA GLY A 335 23.41 26.99 -11.45
C GLY A 335 23.20 25.47 -11.63
N THR A 336 24.20 24.71 -11.23
CA THR A 336 24.25 23.25 -11.43
C THR A 336 23.60 22.46 -10.27
N ALA A 337 23.59 23.04 -9.05
CA ALA A 337 23.03 22.40 -7.87
C ALA A 337 21.61 22.89 -7.59
N PRO A 338 20.63 21.98 -7.33
CA PRO A 338 19.29 22.39 -6.93
C PRO A 338 19.30 23.19 -5.62
N PRO A 339 18.44 24.23 -5.47
CA PRO A 339 18.46 25.14 -4.32
C PRO A 339 18.23 24.49 -2.95
N ASN A 340 17.60 23.33 -2.87
CA ASN A 340 17.48 22.58 -1.62
C ASN A 340 18.85 22.12 -1.11
N GLN A 341 19.79 21.77 -1.98
CA GLN A 341 21.17 21.42 -1.60
C GLN A 341 21.98 22.64 -1.11
N LEU A 342 21.52 23.84 -1.46
CA LEU A 342 22.11 25.11 -1.03
C LEU A 342 21.37 25.71 0.19
N GLY A 343 20.45 25.01 0.79
CA GLY A 343 19.70 25.46 1.97
C GLY A 343 18.65 26.53 1.70
N ASN A 344 18.22 26.74 0.45
CA ASN A 344 17.22 27.76 0.09
C ASN A 344 15.81 27.35 0.56
N THR A 345 15.42 27.83 1.73
CA THR A 345 14.13 27.50 2.37
C THR A 345 12.92 28.05 1.60
N ALA A 346 13.02 29.20 0.95
CA ALA A 346 11.94 29.76 0.15
C ALA A 346 11.64 28.88 -1.07
N TRP A 347 12.68 28.44 -1.76
CA TRP A 347 12.55 27.50 -2.86
C TRP A 347 11.95 26.17 -2.39
N MET A 348 12.45 25.62 -1.27
CA MET A 348 11.93 24.37 -0.69
C MET A 348 10.43 24.46 -0.40
N GLN A 349 9.95 25.61 0.12
CA GLN A 349 8.53 25.81 0.40
C GLN A 349 7.69 25.90 -0.88
N CYS A 350 8.20 26.58 -1.90
CA CYS A 350 7.54 26.68 -3.20
C CYS A 350 7.48 25.31 -3.89
N ALA A 351 8.59 24.59 -3.90
CA ALA A 351 8.72 23.24 -4.46
C ALA A 351 7.77 22.25 -3.77
N ASP A 352 7.69 22.27 -2.43
CA ASP A 352 6.79 21.40 -1.68
C ASP A 352 5.34 21.59 -2.10
N ARG A 353 4.85 22.83 -2.14
CA ARG A 353 3.48 23.13 -2.57
C ARG A 353 3.21 22.68 -4.01
N LEU A 354 4.15 22.99 -4.91
CA LEU A 354 4.03 22.63 -6.33
C LEU A 354 3.99 21.10 -6.51
N TYR A 355 4.89 20.37 -5.85
CA TYR A 355 5.02 18.93 -6.01
C TYR A 355 3.79 18.20 -5.46
N TRP A 356 3.30 18.61 -4.28
CA TRP A 356 2.05 18.06 -3.73
C TRP A 356 0.85 18.37 -4.62
N ALA A 357 0.70 19.63 -5.05
CA ALA A 357 -0.40 20.02 -5.93
C ALA A 357 -0.39 19.22 -7.25
N ALA A 358 0.77 19.14 -7.89
CA ALA A 358 0.94 18.38 -9.13
C ALA A 358 0.65 16.88 -8.94
N ALA A 359 1.21 16.27 -7.89
CA ALA A 359 0.98 14.85 -7.60
C ALA A 359 -0.50 14.55 -7.36
N ILE A 360 -1.21 15.40 -6.61
CA ILE A 360 -2.64 15.22 -6.34
C ILE A 360 -3.47 15.43 -7.61
N LEU A 361 -3.25 16.54 -8.33
CA LEU A 361 -4.04 16.88 -9.53
C LEU A 361 -3.88 15.82 -10.63
N VAL A 362 -2.64 15.39 -10.92
CA VAL A 362 -2.40 14.35 -11.91
C VAL A 362 -3.00 13.02 -11.46
N SER A 363 -2.90 12.69 -10.17
CA SER A 363 -3.50 11.45 -9.63
C SER A 363 -5.02 11.44 -9.76
N VAL A 364 -5.68 12.56 -9.48
CA VAL A 364 -7.14 12.71 -9.68
C VAL A 364 -7.49 12.55 -11.16
N ALA A 365 -6.79 13.25 -12.06
CA ALA A 365 -7.02 13.14 -13.50
C ALA A 365 -6.85 11.69 -13.98
N MET A 366 -5.75 11.03 -13.59
CA MET A 366 -5.44 9.66 -14.00
C MET A 366 -6.39 8.63 -13.42
N TYR A 367 -6.90 8.85 -12.21
CA TYR A 367 -7.97 8.02 -11.66
C TYR A 367 -9.21 8.03 -12.56
N PHE A 368 -9.67 9.21 -12.98
CA PHE A 368 -10.85 9.33 -13.86
C PHE A 368 -10.60 8.83 -15.28
N LEU A 369 -9.39 8.98 -15.81
CA LEU A 369 -9.03 8.59 -17.17
C LEU A 369 -8.66 7.11 -17.29
N ALA A 370 -7.94 6.56 -16.29
CA ALA A 370 -7.29 5.25 -16.41
C ALA A 370 -7.82 4.18 -15.45
N GLU A 371 -8.38 4.54 -14.27
CA GLU A 371 -8.86 3.53 -13.30
C GLU A 371 -10.38 3.36 -13.33
N LYS A 372 -11.11 4.46 -13.16
CA LYS A 372 -12.58 4.45 -13.01
C LYS A 372 -13.32 3.81 -14.20
N PRO A 373 -12.96 4.06 -15.48
CA PRO A 373 -13.63 3.43 -16.61
C PRO A 373 -13.56 1.91 -16.59
N PHE A 374 -12.37 1.36 -16.27
CA PHE A 374 -12.14 -0.08 -16.23
C PHE A 374 -12.78 -0.76 -15.01
N ALA A 375 -12.85 -0.08 -13.86
CA ALA A 375 -13.61 -0.55 -12.72
C ALA A 375 -15.12 -0.65 -13.00
N GLY A 376 -15.68 0.27 -13.79
CA GLY A 376 -17.07 0.24 -14.24
C GLY A 376 -17.39 -0.96 -15.16
N LEU A 377 -16.46 -1.32 -16.04
CA LEU A 377 -16.60 -2.49 -16.92
C LEU A 377 -16.64 -3.81 -16.14
N GLN A 378 -15.87 -3.92 -15.04
CA GLN A 378 -15.91 -5.11 -14.17
C GLN A 378 -17.30 -5.37 -13.59
N ASN A 379 -17.97 -4.33 -13.09
CA ASN A 379 -19.29 -4.46 -12.47
C ASN A 379 -20.36 -4.90 -13.47
N LYS A 380 -20.34 -4.36 -14.71
CA LYS A 380 -21.26 -4.74 -15.77
C LYS A 380 -21.09 -6.20 -16.22
N THR A 381 -19.84 -6.68 -16.28
CA THR A 381 -19.56 -8.07 -16.70
C THR A 381 -19.95 -9.06 -15.59
N ALA A 382 -19.71 -8.72 -14.31
CA ALA A 382 -20.13 -9.55 -13.18
C ALA A 382 -21.66 -9.68 -13.13
N GLN A 383 -22.41 -8.60 -13.35
CA GLN A 383 -23.88 -8.62 -13.42
C GLN A 383 -24.41 -9.49 -14.57
N LYS A 384 -23.80 -9.42 -15.76
CA LYS A 384 -24.19 -10.27 -16.90
C LYS A 384 -23.93 -11.77 -16.63
N MET A 385 -22.82 -12.12 -15.97
CA MET A 385 -22.51 -13.50 -15.63
C MET A 385 -23.45 -14.09 -14.57
N HIS A 386 -23.89 -13.28 -13.61
CA HIS A 386 -24.90 -13.70 -12.61
C HIS A 386 -26.29 -13.87 -13.25
N ALA A 387 -26.68 -12.97 -14.17
CA ALA A 387 -27.94 -13.07 -14.89
C ALA A 387 -27.98 -14.27 -15.87
N GLY A 388 -26.84 -14.65 -16.45
CA GLY A 388 -26.73 -15.82 -17.34
C GLY A 388 -26.69 -17.17 -16.62
N LYS A 389 -26.37 -17.22 -15.33
CA LYS A 389 -26.41 -18.45 -14.51
C LYS A 389 -27.77 -18.69 -13.84
N ALA A 390 -28.66 -17.69 -13.88
CA ALA A 390 -30.02 -17.78 -13.34
C ALA A 390 -31.06 -18.14 -14.41
N ARG A 391 -30.63 -18.32 -15.66
CA ARG A 391 -31.38 -18.92 -16.76
C ARG A 391 -30.85 -20.32 -17.03
#